data_4f7fa12c4d0714ac3d33c8594fd869b1
#
_entry.id   4f7fa12c4d0714ac3d33c8594fd869b1
#
_cell.length_a   1.000
_cell.length_b   1.000
_cell.length_c   1.000
_cell.angle_alpha   90.00
_cell.angle_beta   90.00
_cell.angle_gamma   90.00
#
_symmetry.space_group_name_H-M   'P 1'
#
loop_
_entity.id
_entity.type
_entity.pdbx_description
1 polymer ?
#
loop_
_entity_poly.entity_id
_entity_poly.type
_entity_poly.pdbx_seq_one_letter_code
_entity_poly.pdbx_strand_id
1 'polypeptide(L)'
;MKKIFLCTLVFMSFTAFSQTATTTTIKVNQQRIEQRIFELAKFGKDSTGRGYRVAFTKGDQEARSWFITLMKKAGLEVTIDYAGNIIGKSKGKKPALKPIAFGSHIDMVPDGGNYDGCVGSIGALEVIEVLNENKIVTEHPLEVIIFSNEEGGTIGSMAMAGHLTTEGLKQVSQSGVIMADGIKAIGGNPDSVQYSVRKKGDIKAFLELHIEQGGILEKENIQIGVVEGIVGIIHWEVTVDGFANHAGTTPMNMRHDALLASAKLIVAVNEVINSYEGKQVGTIGKISAQPGAYNVIPGKVIMGLEIRDLSYDKIWTLFRDIEKKVAAIAVSSGTTITFVHQANESRPALTEKTIQETIAASAKALGLTTKPIQSGAGHDSQEIALVAPVGMIFIPSIGGISHSPKEFSKAGDIANGANVLLQTILKLDKE
;
A
#
# COMPACT_ATOMS: atom_id res chain seq x y z
N MET A 1 74.34 -65.29 2.09
CA MET A 1 73.76 -64.23 2.94
C MET A 1 72.99 -63.25 2.06
N LYS A 2 71.68 -63.33 1.99
CA LYS A 2 70.79 -62.40 1.21
C LYS A 2 70.33 -61.30 2.15
N LYS A 3 70.66 -60.06 1.85
CA LYS A 3 70.14 -58.88 2.54
C LYS A 3 68.76 -58.47 1.91
N ILE A 4 67.73 -58.49 2.71
CA ILE A 4 66.38 -58.02 2.37
C ILE A 4 66.33 -56.52 2.74
N PHE A 5 66.10 -55.63 1.74
CA PHE A 5 65.80 -54.21 1.96
C PHE A 5 64.29 -54.05 2.11
N LEU A 6 63.88 -53.58 3.32
CA LEU A 6 62.47 -53.25 3.63
C LEU A 6 62.26 -51.77 3.28
N CYS A 7 61.44 -51.52 2.23
CA CYS A 7 61.08 -50.22 1.81
C CYS A 7 59.78 -49.80 2.52
N THR A 8 59.84 -48.88 3.47
CA THR A 8 58.68 -48.36 4.22
C THR A 8 58.07 -47.22 3.38
N LEU A 9 56.85 -47.46 2.83
CA LEU A 9 56.04 -46.44 2.20
C LEU A 9 55.30 -45.60 3.30
N VAL A 10 55.62 -44.33 3.40
CA VAL A 10 54.88 -43.36 4.23
C VAL A 10 53.72 -42.79 3.40
N PHE A 11 52.47 -43.17 3.75
CA PHE A 11 51.28 -42.54 3.20
C PHE A 11 51.03 -41.23 3.93
N MET A 12 51.31 -40.11 3.27
CA MET A 12 50.83 -38.78 3.71
C MET A 12 49.37 -38.59 3.29
N SER A 13 48.46 -38.69 4.24
CA SER A 13 47.05 -38.34 4.03
C SER A 13 46.87 -36.81 4.02
N PHE A 14 46.66 -36.23 2.86
CA PHE A 14 46.23 -34.83 2.75
C PHE A 14 44.74 -34.75 3.10
N THR A 15 44.40 -34.30 4.29
CA THR A 15 43.06 -33.84 4.63
C THR A 15 42.82 -32.48 4.00
N ALA A 16 42.08 -32.46 2.91
CA ALA A 16 41.60 -31.20 2.31
C ALA A 16 40.50 -30.62 3.25
N PHE A 17 40.87 -29.61 4.01
CA PHE A 17 39.90 -28.75 4.68
C PHE A 17 39.14 -27.97 3.60
N SER A 18 37.93 -28.42 3.26
CA SER A 18 36.97 -27.61 2.51
C SER A 18 36.54 -26.43 3.41
N GLN A 19 37.15 -25.27 3.24
CA GLN A 19 36.61 -24.01 3.77
C GLN A 19 35.30 -23.74 3.02
N THR A 20 34.17 -24.11 3.62
CA THR A 20 32.88 -23.53 3.27
C THR A 20 32.97 -22.05 3.56
N ALA A 21 33.16 -21.26 2.50
CA ALA A 21 33.03 -19.81 2.56
C ALA A 21 31.59 -19.51 3.01
N THR A 22 31.42 -19.18 4.28
CA THR A 22 30.22 -18.56 4.82
C THR A 22 30.07 -17.23 4.11
N THR A 23 29.31 -17.19 3.03
CA THR A 23 28.87 -15.94 2.38
C THR A 23 28.05 -15.20 3.43
N THR A 24 28.66 -14.26 4.09
CA THR A 24 27.96 -13.39 5.05
C THR A 24 26.85 -12.65 4.28
N THR A 25 25.61 -13.00 4.59
CA THR A 25 24.46 -12.34 3.97
C THR A 25 24.48 -10.87 4.40
N ILE A 26 24.60 -9.96 3.42
CA ILE A 26 24.53 -8.53 3.70
C ILE A 26 23.18 -8.17 4.29
N LYS A 27 23.19 -7.27 5.27
CA LYS A 27 21.98 -6.86 6.00
C LYS A 27 21.90 -5.35 6.09
N VAL A 28 20.68 -4.85 6.20
CA VAL A 28 20.38 -3.44 6.45
C VAL A 28 20.80 -3.02 7.86
N ASN A 29 21.03 -1.72 8.05
CA ASN A 29 21.31 -1.13 9.33
C ASN A 29 20.01 -0.70 10.03
N GLN A 30 19.52 -1.53 10.94
CA GLN A 30 18.29 -1.30 11.69
C GLN A 30 18.28 0.05 12.42
N GLN A 31 19.39 0.42 13.06
CA GLN A 31 19.48 1.68 13.81
C GLN A 31 19.36 2.90 12.89
N ARG A 32 19.96 2.83 11.69
CA ARG A 32 19.89 3.90 10.70
C ARG A 32 18.46 4.06 10.16
N ILE A 33 17.76 2.95 9.90
CA ILE A 33 16.35 2.98 9.50
C ILE A 33 15.51 3.64 10.58
N GLU A 34 15.61 3.17 11.82
CA GLU A 34 14.83 3.70 12.96
C GLU A 34 15.11 5.20 13.18
N GLN A 35 16.38 5.60 13.18
CA GLN A 35 16.76 7.00 13.31
C GLN A 35 16.13 7.87 12.22
N ARG A 36 16.11 7.42 10.98
CA ARG A 36 15.53 8.16 9.85
C ARG A 36 14.02 8.29 9.92
N ILE A 37 13.33 7.26 10.41
CA ILE A 37 11.89 7.35 10.68
C ILE A 37 11.63 8.47 11.70
N PHE A 38 12.40 8.53 12.78
CA PHE A 38 12.27 9.60 13.77
C PHE A 38 12.69 10.99 13.26
N GLU A 39 13.66 11.06 12.35
CA GLU A 39 14.04 12.31 11.69
C GLU A 39 12.94 12.79 10.75
N LEU A 40 12.37 11.90 9.93
CA LEU A 40 11.24 12.21 9.04
C LEU A 40 10.01 12.63 9.84
N ALA A 41 9.75 12.02 10.99
CA ALA A 41 8.64 12.33 11.88
C ALA A 41 8.69 13.77 12.47
N LYS A 42 9.80 14.48 12.35
CA LYS A 42 9.92 15.88 12.82
C LYS A 42 9.27 16.87 11.84
N PHE A 43 9.15 16.50 10.57
CA PHE A 43 8.52 17.35 9.58
C PHE A 43 6.99 17.26 9.64
N GLY A 44 6.31 18.38 9.42
CA GLY A 44 4.86 18.45 9.43
C GLY A 44 4.24 18.16 10.80
N LYS A 45 4.79 18.75 11.86
CA LYS A 45 4.11 18.79 13.15
C LYS A 45 3.23 20.03 13.22
N ASP A 46 1.98 19.85 13.66
CA ASP A 46 1.11 20.97 13.98
C ASP A 46 1.53 21.65 15.32
N SER A 47 0.83 22.73 15.70
CA SER A 47 1.10 23.45 16.95
C SER A 47 0.89 22.61 18.21
N THR A 48 0.20 21.47 18.13
CA THR A 48 -0.05 20.52 19.22
C THR A 48 0.92 19.34 19.20
N GLY A 49 1.81 19.26 18.19
CA GLY A 49 2.77 18.19 17.99
C GLY A 49 2.20 16.96 17.26
N ARG A 50 0.95 17.03 16.75
CA ARG A 50 0.35 15.97 15.94
C ARG A 50 0.93 15.95 14.53
N GLY A 51 0.94 14.78 13.88
CA GLY A 51 1.42 14.62 12.53
C GLY A 51 0.54 15.33 11.51
N TYR A 52 1.15 16.20 10.68
CA TYR A 52 0.47 16.92 9.61
C TYR A 52 1.43 17.11 8.41
N ARG A 53 2.05 16.02 7.96
CA ARG A 53 2.85 16.01 6.73
C ARG A 53 1.96 15.67 5.53
N VAL A 54 0.76 16.26 5.53
CA VAL A 54 -0.18 16.11 4.42
C VAL A 54 0.46 16.66 3.15
N ALA A 55 0.25 15.96 2.04
CA ALA A 55 0.83 16.31 0.75
C ALA A 55 0.64 17.80 0.39
N PHE A 56 1.68 18.39 -0.18
CA PHE A 56 1.79 19.79 -0.58
C PHE A 56 1.90 20.82 0.54
N THR A 57 1.75 20.42 1.81
CA THR A 57 2.00 21.33 2.95
C THR A 57 3.49 21.68 3.05
N LYS A 58 3.79 22.71 3.85
CA LYS A 58 5.18 23.08 4.14
C LYS A 58 5.97 21.90 4.73
N GLY A 59 5.34 21.12 5.62
CA GLY A 59 5.96 19.94 6.23
C GLY A 59 6.33 18.87 5.20
N ASP A 60 5.48 18.63 4.21
CA ASP A 60 5.78 17.72 3.10
C ASP A 60 6.92 18.26 2.23
N GLN A 61 6.91 19.54 1.85
CA GLN A 61 7.98 20.15 1.05
C GLN A 61 9.35 20.08 1.75
N GLU A 62 9.39 20.32 3.06
CA GLU A 62 10.61 20.22 3.87
C GLU A 62 11.10 18.75 3.96
N ALA A 63 10.20 17.81 4.20
CA ALA A 63 10.51 16.38 4.23
C ALA A 63 11.05 15.88 2.88
N ARG A 64 10.44 16.27 1.77
CA ARG A 64 10.89 15.96 0.42
C ARG A 64 12.29 16.49 0.14
N SER A 65 12.56 17.74 0.53
CA SER A 65 13.88 18.37 0.38
C SER A 65 14.96 17.63 1.19
N TRP A 66 14.62 17.23 2.43
CA TRP A 66 15.48 16.41 3.26
C TRP A 66 15.74 15.03 2.63
N PHE A 67 14.70 14.35 2.13
CA PHE A 67 14.82 13.03 1.52
C PHE A 67 15.68 13.08 0.23
N ILE A 68 15.48 14.10 -0.63
CA ILE A 68 16.31 14.35 -1.81
C ILE A 68 17.80 14.48 -1.42
N THR A 69 18.07 15.18 -0.31
CA THR A 69 19.44 15.35 0.19
C THR A 69 20.06 14.00 0.58
N LEU A 70 19.29 13.12 1.24
CA LEU A 70 19.74 11.78 1.58
C LEU A 70 19.99 10.91 0.33
N MET A 71 19.07 10.93 -0.63
CA MET A 71 19.22 10.18 -1.90
C MET A 71 20.48 10.62 -2.66
N LYS A 72 20.75 11.92 -2.72
CA LYS A 72 21.98 12.45 -3.34
C LYS A 72 23.24 12.02 -2.59
N LYS A 73 23.22 12.02 -1.25
CA LYS A 73 24.32 11.51 -0.41
C LYS A 73 24.55 10.01 -0.62
N ALA A 74 23.48 9.25 -0.87
CA ALA A 74 23.56 7.85 -1.24
C ALA A 74 24.04 7.63 -2.70
N GLY A 75 24.45 8.67 -3.43
CA GLY A 75 25.00 8.58 -4.78
C GLY A 75 23.99 8.42 -5.90
N LEU A 76 22.69 8.64 -5.62
CA LEU A 76 21.65 8.59 -6.65
C LEU A 76 21.62 9.89 -7.48
N GLU A 77 21.39 9.76 -8.78
CA GLU A 77 20.99 10.86 -9.65
C GLU A 77 19.51 11.15 -9.42
N VAL A 78 19.18 12.28 -8.77
CA VAL A 78 17.84 12.58 -8.31
C VAL A 78 17.16 13.60 -9.21
N THR A 79 15.97 13.26 -9.69
CA THR A 79 15.09 14.13 -10.48
C THR A 79 13.70 14.18 -9.84
N ILE A 80 12.94 15.23 -10.13
CA ILE A 80 11.50 15.30 -9.84
C ILE A 80 10.79 15.22 -11.20
N ASP A 81 9.82 14.32 -11.31
CA ASP A 81 9.02 14.20 -12.52
C ASP A 81 7.91 15.27 -12.59
N TYR A 82 7.15 15.28 -13.68
CA TYR A 82 6.10 16.30 -13.88
C TYR A 82 4.92 16.19 -12.90
N ALA A 83 4.71 15.02 -12.28
CA ALA A 83 3.70 14.81 -11.24
C ALA A 83 4.23 15.10 -9.82
N GLY A 84 5.51 15.44 -9.69
CA GLY A 84 6.15 15.69 -8.41
C GLY A 84 6.76 14.46 -7.76
N ASN A 85 6.79 13.28 -8.39
CA ASN A 85 7.48 12.13 -7.86
C ASN A 85 8.99 12.37 -7.78
N ILE A 86 9.64 11.99 -6.68
CA ILE A 86 11.10 12.04 -6.57
C ILE A 86 11.65 10.70 -7.08
N ILE A 87 12.52 10.76 -8.09
CA ILE A 87 13.11 9.57 -8.71
C ILE A 87 14.62 9.64 -8.57
N GLY A 88 15.20 8.71 -7.82
CA GLY A 88 16.64 8.54 -7.65
C GLY A 88 17.15 7.34 -8.43
N LYS A 89 18.13 7.54 -9.31
CA LYS A 89 18.64 6.54 -10.24
C LYS A 89 20.07 6.12 -9.93
N SER A 90 20.33 4.82 -10.00
CA SER A 90 21.64 4.21 -10.06
C SER A 90 21.81 3.45 -11.39
N LYS A 91 22.93 3.62 -12.07
CA LYS A 91 23.08 3.13 -13.47
C LYS A 91 23.24 1.61 -13.60
N GLY A 92 23.66 0.91 -12.56
CA GLY A 92 24.04 -0.50 -12.69
C GLY A 92 25.23 -0.72 -13.63
N LYS A 93 25.60 -1.98 -13.89
CA LYS A 93 26.65 -2.36 -14.85
C LYS A 93 26.16 -2.31 -16.30
N LYS A 94 24.88 -2.54 -16.52
CA LYS A 94 24.26 -2.57 -17.85
C LYS A 94 23.15 -1.51 -17.93
N PRO A 95 23.48 -0.23 -18.14
CA PRO A 95 22.51 0.86 -18.10
C PRO A 95 21.37 0.78 -19.13
N ALA A 96 21.52 -0.06 -20.16
CA ALA A 96 20.49 -0.31 -21.18
C ALA A 96 19.41 -1.31 -20.74
N LEU A 97 19.62 -2.03 -19.65
CA LEU A 97 18.61 -2.91 -19.08
C LEU A 97 17.49 -2.09 -18.44
N LYS A 98 16.31 -2.69 -18.35
CA LYS A 98 15.16 -2.09 -17.66
C LYS A 98 15.46 -1.99 -16.17
N PRO A 99 15.16 -0.87 -15.51
CA PRO A 99 15.42 -0.71 -14.09
C PRO A 99 14.56 -1.64 -13.23
N ILE A 100 15.10 -2.03 -12.07
CA ILE A 100 14.30 -2.52 -10.95
C ILE A 100 13.96 -1.30 -10.11
N ALA A 101 12.68 -0.99 -10.00
CA ALA A 101 12.18 0.16 -9.25
C ALA A 101 11.63 -0.30 -7.90
N PHE A 102 11.76 0.54 -6.87
CA PHE A 102 11.22 0.28 -5.54
C PHE A 102 11.09 1.58 -4.76
N GLY A 103 10.17 1.62 -3.83
CA GLY A 103 9.88 2.80 -3.03
C GLY A 103 8.48 2.78 -2.47
N SER A 104 7.98 3.93 -2.06
CA SER A 104 6.66 4.20 -1.52
C SER A 104 6.45 5.71 -1.43
N HIS A 105 5.70 6.22 -0.45
CA HIS A 105 5.46 7.64 -0.22
C HIS A 105 6.03 8.11 1.13
N ILE A 106 5.99 9.43 1.36
CA ILE A 106 6.37 10.04 2.63
C ILE A 106 5.34 11.06 3.14
N ASP A 107 4.30 11.36 2.40
CA ASP A 107 3.15 12.11 2.91
C ASP A 107 2.32 11.25 3.87
N MET A 108 1.42 11.85 4.61
CA MET A 108 0.55 11.22 5.60
C MET A 108 -0.83 11.85 5.60
N VAL A 109 -1.83 11.12 6.09
CA VAL A 109 -3.14 11.70 6.43
C VAL A 109 -3.04 12.70 7.57
N PRO A 110 -4.01 13.62 7.75
CA PRO A 110 -4.12 14.42 8.97
C PRO A 110 -4.17 13.52 10.22
N ASP A 111 -3.42 13.87 11.26
CA ASP A 111 -3.24 13.04 12.46
C ASP A 111 -2.67 11.63 12.19
N GLY A 112 -1.96 11.45 11.08
CA GLY A 112 -1.35 10.19 10.68
C GLY A 112 -0.19 9.76 11.57
N GLY A 113 0.22 8.50 11.37
CA GLY A 113 1.39 7.90 12.00
C GLY A 113 2.71 8.26 11.30
N ASN A 114 3.78 7.59 11.70
CA ASN A 114 5.12 7.88 11.17
C ASN A 114 5.67 6.72 10.31
N TYR A 115 4.91 5.67 10.09
CA TYR A 115 5.39 4.42 9.50
C TYR A 115 4.78 4.15 8.13
N ASP A 116 3.49 4.52 7.94
CA ASP A 116 2.74 4.37 6.71
C ASP A 116 3.49 5.03 5.53
N GLY A 117 3.77 4.27 4.45
CA GLY A 117 4.62 4.66 3.33
C GLY A 117 6.07 4.93 3.68
N CYS A 118 6.30 5.60 4.81
CA CYS A 118 7.63 6.02 5.27
C CYS A 118 8.60 4.84 5.45
N VAL A 119 8.11 3.69 5.92
CA VAL A 119 8.90 2.46 6.07
C VAL A 119 9.43 1.99 4.71
N GLY A 120 8.61 2.01 3.67
CA GLY A 120 9.00 1.63 2.33
C GLY A 120 10.01 2.59 1.72
N SER A 121 9.76 3.88 1.86
CA SER A 121 10.63 4.94 1.34
C SER A 121 12.02 4.92 2.00
N ILE A 122 12.07 4.83 3.33
CA ILE A 122 13.33 4.76 4.09
C ILE A 122 14.03 3.41 3.87
N GLY A 123 13.28 2.30 3.80
CA GLY A 123 13.80 0.98 3.47
C GLY A 123 14.44 0.93 2.08
N ALA A 124 13.83 1.59 1.11
CA ALA A 124 14.38 1.72 -0.25
C ALA A 124 15.71 2.47 -0.27
N LEU A 125 15.81 3.60 0.43
CA LEU A 125 17.06 4.34 0.57
C LEU A 125 18.13 3.53 1.27
N GLU A 126 17.77 2.81 2.34
CA GLU A 126 18.68 1.95 3.09
C GLU A 126 19.26 0.83 2.21
N VAL A 127 18.46 0.24 1.30
CA VAL A 127 18.95 -0.76 0.33
C VAL A 127 20.07 -0.18 -0.53
N ILE A 128 19.92 1.03 -1.06
CA ILE A 128 20.95 1.69 -1.87
C ILE A 128 22.24 1.90 -1.06
N GLU A 129 22.12 2.36 0.17
CA GLU A 129 23.31 2.61 1.01
C GLU A 129 24.04 1.33 1.36
N VAL A 130 23.31 0.26 1.70
CA VAL A 130 23.93 -1.05 1.99
C VAL A 130 24.63 -1.62 0.75
N LEU A 131 24.05 -1.49 -0.43
CA LEU A 131 24.70 -1.89 -1.68
C LEU A 131 26.02 -1.12 -1.88
N ASN A 132 26.02 0.19 -1.67
CA ASN A 132 27.20 1.04 -1.80
C ASN A 132 28.27 0.72 -0.76
N GLU A 133 27.91 0.56 0.51
CA GLU A 133 28.81 0.19 1.61
C GLU A 133 29.52 -1.14 1.33
N ASN A 134 28.81 -2.09 0.72
CA ASN A 134 29.35 -3.39 0.34
C ASN A 134 29.95 -3.41 -1.07
N LYS A 135 30.03 -2.26 -1.77
CA LYS A 135 30.57 -2.11 -3.14
C LYS A 135 29.88 -3.03 -4.15
N ILE A 136 28.59 -3.29 -3.97
CA ILE A 136 27.78 -4.11 -4.86
C ILE A 136 27.16 -3.20 -5.92
N VAL A 137 27.50 -3.46 -7.17
CA VAL A 137 26.89 -2.82 -8.34
C VAL A 137 26.00 -3.87 -9.01
N THR A 138 24.71 -3.59 -9.13
CA THR A 138 23.73 -4.45 -9.80
C THR A 138 23.96 -4.52 -11.30
N GLU A 139 23.48 -5.57 -11.96
CA GLU A 139 23.47 -5.64 -13.43
C GLU A 139 22.47 -4.63 -14.01
N HIS A 140 21.26 -4.59 -13.44
CA HIS A 140 20.19 -3.66 -13.81
C HIS A 140 20.39 -2.28 -13.16
N PRO A 141 19.97 -1.19 -13.81
CA PRO A 141 19.74 0.07 -13.11
C PRO A 141 18.76 -0.10 -11.96
N LEU A 142 18.92 0.71 -10.91
CA LEU A 142 17.95 0.78 -9.81
C LEU A 142 17.28 2.15 -9.81
N GLU A 143 15.96 2.19 -9.57
CA GLU A 143 15.21 3.43 -9.38
C GLU A 143 14.52 3.40 -8.01
N VAL A 144 14.86 4.35 -7.14
CA VAL A 144 14.09 4.62 -5.92
C VAL A 144 13.06 5.68 -6.24
N ILE A 145 11.79 5.36 -6.04
CA ILE A 145 10.66 6.27 -6.35
C ILE A 145 9.95 6.64 -5.05
N ILE A 146 9.83 7.95 -4.79
CA ILE A 146 9.00 8.49 -3.70
C ILE A 146 7.83 9.20 -4.36
N PHE A 147 6.66 8.57 -4.26
CA PHE A 147 5.46 9.07 -4.90
C PHE A 147 4.94 10.34 -4.21
N SER A 148 4.24 11.15 -4.97
CA SER A 148 3.63 12.38 -4.49
C SER A 148 2.15 12.16 -4.17
N ASN A 149 1.71 12.64 -3.00
CA ASN A 149 0.30 12.64 -2.59
C ASN A 149 -0.39 11.27 -2.76
N GLU A 150 0.20 10.25 -2.16
CA GLU A 150 -0.38 8.91 -2.14
C GLU A 150 -1.66 8.91 -1.32
N GLU A 151 -1.61 9.43 -0.10
CA GLU A 151 -2.71 9.50 0.87
C GLU A 151 -3.91 10.35 0.39
N GLY A 152 -3.67 11.21 -0.60
CA GLY A 152 -4.71 12.01 -1.26
C GLY A 152 -5.25 11.38 -2.55
N GLY A 153 -5.01 10.07 -2.78
CA GLY A 153 -5.53 9.31 -3.91
C GLY A 153 -4.48 8.88 -4.93
N THR A 154 -3.29 8.46 -4.48
CA THR A 154 -2.22 7.87 -5.32
C THR A 154 -1.82 8.73 -6.53
N ILE A 155 -1.84 10.06 -6.38
CA ILE A 155 -1.72 11.02 -7.49
C ILE A 155 -0.43 10.82 -8.30
N GLY A 156 0.69 10.60 -7.59
CA GLY A 156 1.98 10.42 -8.23
C GLY A 156 2.06 9.16 -9.10
N SER A 157 1.60 8.05 -8.58
CA SER A 157 1.56 6.78 -9.30
C SER A 157 0.48 6.73 -10.36
N MET A 158 -0.71 7.35 -10.14
CA MET A 158 -1.73 7.56 -11.18
C MET A 158 -1.18 8.31 -12.39
N ALA A 159 -0.41 9.37 -12.16
CA ALA A 159 0.24 10.10 -13.24
C ALA A 159 1.25 9.24 -14.00
N MET A 160 2.03 8.44 -13.27
CA MET A 160 3.00 7.51 -13.87
C MET A 160 2.32 6.38 -14.66
N ALA A 161 1.14 5.93 -14.23
CA ALA A 161 0.31 4.95 -14.95
C ALA A 161 -0.52 5.56 -16.10
N GLY A 162 -0.56 6.89 -16.23
CA GLY A 162 -1.34 7.58 -17.26
C GLY A 162 -2.83 7.75 -16.93
N HIS A 163 -3.21 7.61 -15.68
CA HIS A 163 -4.59 7.70 -15.20
C HIS A 163 -4.96 9.05 -14.59
N LEU A 164 -3.98 9.91 -14.28
CA LEU A 164 -4.27 11.24 -13.75
C LEU A 164 -4.93 12.10 -14.83
N THR A 165 -6.19 12.46 -14.59
CA THR A 165 -7.00 13.21 -15.53
C THR A 165 -6.88 14.72 -15.33
N THR A 166 -7.28 15.50 -16.33
CA THR A 166 -7.39 16.95 -16.22
C THR A 166 -8.36 17.38 -15.11
N GLU A 167 -9.42 16.61 -14.88
CA GLU A 167 -10.37 16.88 -13.80
C GLU A 167 -9.76 16.56 -12.42
N GLY A 168 -8.93 15.51 -12.32
CA GLY A 168 -8.15 15.22 -11.12
C GLY A 168 -7.22 16.38 -10.72
N LEU A 169 -6.60 17.03 -11.69
CA LEU A 169 -5.73 18.19 -11.45
C LEU A 169 -6.48 19.42 -10.89
N LYS A 170 -7.78 19.53 -11.11
CA LYS A 170 -8.63 20.62 -10.59
C LYS A 170 -9.17 20.37 -9.19
N GLN A 171 -9.09 19.13 -8.69
CA GLN A 171 -9.61 18.78 -7.36
C GLN A 171 -8.82 19.46 -6.26
N VAL A 172 -9.49 19.67 -5.12
CA VAL A 172 -8.87 20.18 -3.91
C VAL A 172 -8.29 18.99 -3.13
N SER A 173 -7.01 19.03 -2.81
CA SER A 173 -6.32 18.02 -2.01
C SER A 173 -6.73 18.07 -0.53
N GLN A 174 -6.32 17.07 0.24
CA GLN A 174 -6.54 17.02 1.70
C GLN A 174 -5.94 18.24 2.44
N SER A 175 -4.89 18.87 1.87
CA SER A 175 -4.30 20.10 2.43
C SER A 175 -5.07 21.38 2.08
N GLY A 176 -6.17 21.28 1.34
CA GLY A 176 -6.96 22.43 0.87
C GLY A 176 -6.38 23.16 -0.34
N VAL A 177 -5.30 22.64 -0.92
CA VAL A 177 -4.64 23.21 -2.11
C VAL A 177 -5.19 22.53 -3.36
N ILE A 178 -5.38 23.26 -4.46
CA ILE A 178 -5.73 22.68 -5.76
C ILE A 178 -4.58 21.75 -6.20
N MET A 179 -4.91 20.56 -6.70
CA MET A 179 -3.95 19.51 -7.04
C MET A 179 -2.84 20.04 -7.99
N ALA A 180 -3.20 20.76 -9.05
CA ALA A 180 -2.22 21.35 -9.96
C ALA A 180 -1.25 22.32 -9.26
N ASP A 181 -1.75 23.15 -8.35
CA ASP A 181 -0.91 24.10 -7.60
C ASP A 181 -0.01 23.35 -6.60
N GLY A 182 -0.53 22.31 -5.98
CA GLY A 182 0.23 21.43 -5.09
C GLY A 182 1.39 20.73 -5.82
N ILE A 183 1.14 20.14 -6.96
CA ILE A 183 2.17 19.52 -7.82
C ILE A 183 3.25 20.54 -8.18
N LYS A 184 2.87 21.76 -8.53
CA LYS A 184 3.81 22.86 -8.82
C LYS A 184 4.68 23.22 -7.62
N ALA A 185 4.06 23.29 -6.42
CA ALA A 185 4.76 23.66 -5.19
C ALA A 185 5.83 22.64 -4.78
N ILE A 186 5.71 21.37 -5.19
CA ILE A 186 6.68 20.32 -4.93
C ILE A 186 7.66 20.07 -6.08
N GLY A 187 7.68 20.95 -7.08
CA GLY A 187 8.66 20.93 -8.20
C GLY A 187 8.19 20.17 -9.45
N GLY A 188 6.92 19.74 -9.52
CA GLY A 188 6.33 19.17 -10.72
C GLY A 188 5.85 20.24 -11.71
N ASN A 189 5.26 19.78 -12.80
CA ASN A 189 4.65 20.65 -13.83
C ASN A 189 3.32 20.04 -14.30
N PRO A 190 2.18 20.49 -13.75
CA PRO A 190 0.87 19.93 -14.07
C PRO A 190 0.46 20.08 -15.55
N ASP A 191 0.99 21.09 -16.26
CA ASP A 191 0.73 21.29 -17.70
C ASP A 191 1.43 20.23 -18.58
N SER A 192 2.36 19.47 -17.99
CA SER A 192 3.21 18.48 -18.66
C SER A 192 3.13 17.10 -18.01
N VAL A 193 2.15 16.86 -17.14
CA VAL A 193 2.02 15.62 -16.33
C VAL A 193 1.96 14.36 -17.19
N GLN A 194 1.47 14.45 -18.43
CA GLN A 194 1.45 13.34 -19.40
C GLN A 194 2.84 12.79 -19.75
N TYR A 195 3.90 13.55 -19.51
CA TYR A 195 5.28 13.09 -19.70
C TYR A 195 5.86 12.34 -18.51
N SER A 196 5.12 12.22 -17.39
CA SER A 196 5.45 11.30 -16.29
C SER A 196 5.08 9.85 -16.61
N VAL A 197 4.25 9.63 -17.65
CA VAL A 197 3.72 8.30 -17.99
C VAL A 197 4.83 7.32 -18.35
N ARG A 198 4.83 6.17 -17.69
CA ARG A 198 5.65 5.01 -18.02
C ARG A 198 4.88 4.06 -18.92
N LYS A 199 5.56 3.50 -19.91
CA LYS A 199 4.98 2.47 -20.78
C LYS A 199 5.16 1.08 -20.16
N LYS A 200 4.23 0.19 -20.50
CA LYS A 200 4.36 -1.22 -20.10
C LYS A 200 5.71 -1.77 -20.55
N GLY A 201 6.48 -2.26 -19.58
CA GLY A 201 7.81 -2.80 -19.80
C GLY A 201 8.97 -1.80 -19.75
N ASP A 202 8.77 -0.54 -19.38
CA ASP A 202 9.85 0.41 -19.07
C ASP A 202 10.55 0.05 -17.75
N ILE A 203 9.85 -0.62 -16.84
CA ILE A 203 10.31 -1.10 -15.54
C ILE A 203 10.30 -2.63 -15.55
N LYS A 204 11.38 -3.28 -15.12
CA LYS A 204 11.47 -4.73 -15.00
C LYS A 204 10.55 -5.28 -13.91
N ALA A 205 10.60 -4.67 -12.75
CA ALA A 205 9.78 -4.99 -11.58
C ALA A 205 9.70 -3.76 -10.67
N PHE A 206 8.58 -3.57 -10.00
CA PHE A 206 8.43 -2.60 -8.91
C PHE A 206 8.18 -3.32 -7.60
N LEU A 207 8.88 -2.90 -6.54
CA LEU A 207 8.76 -3.48 -5.20
C LEU A 207 8.40 -2.41 -4.19
N GLU A 208 7.41 -2.69 -3.34
CA GLU A 208 7.01 -1.82 -2.26
C GLU A 208 7.06 -2.54 -0.92
N LEU A 209 7.83 -2.00 0.03
CA LEU A 209 7.79 -2.41 1.43
C LEU A 209 6.80 -1.50 2.16
N HIS A 210 5.90 -2.11 2.94
CA HIS A 210 4.89 -1.35 3.65
C HIS A 210 4.52 -1.98 4.99
N ILE A 211 3.89 -1.24 5.88
CA ILE A 211 3.23 -1.80 7.05
C ILE A 211 1.93 -2.50 6.63
N GLU A 212 1.47 -3.50 7.39
CA GLU A 212 0.22 -4.22 7.07
C GLU A 212 -1.03 -3.32 7.17
N GLN A 213 -0.99 -2.29 7.98
CA GLN A 213 -2.15 -1.46 8.37
C GLN A 213 -3.29 -2.29 9.01
N GLY A 214 -3.04 -3.55 9.28
CA GLY A 214 -3.93 -4.54 9.88
C GLY A 214 -3.21 -5.36 10.97
N GLY A 215 -3.94 -6.18 11.69
CA GLY A 215 -3.42 -6.91 12.86
C GLY A 215 -3.20 -8.41 12.63
N ILE A 216 -3.22 -8.90 11.40
CA ILE A 216 -3.13 -10.34 11.12
C ILE A 216 -1.73 -10.86 11.39
N LEU A 217 -0.71 -10.18 10.87
CA LEU A 217 0.69 -10.61 11.01
C LEU A 217 1.12 -10.60 12.48
N GLU A 218 0.79 -9.53 13.22
CA GLU A 218 1.06 -9.46 14.66
C GLU A 218 0.37 -10.58 15.42
N LYS A 219 -0.93 -10.75 15.24
CA LYS A 219 -1.76 -11.75 15.93
C LYS A 219 -1.27 -13.18 15.69
N GLU A 220 -0.79 -13.47 14.49
CA GLU A 220 -0.33 -14.80 14.10
C GLU A 220 1.19 -14.98 14.29
N ASN A 221 1.91 -13.96 14.79
CA ASN A 221 3.38 -13.95 14.93
C ASN A 221 4.11 -14.24 13.62
N ILE A 222 3.61 -13.70 12.51
CA ILE A 222 4.21 -13.78 11.19
C ILE A 222 5.05 -12.51 10.96
N GLN A 223 6.29 -12.69 10.51
CA GLN A 223 7.23 -11.58 10.35
C GLN A 223 7.08 -10.86 9.00
N ILE A 224 6.66 -11.57 7.96
CA ILE A 224 6.55 -11.04 6.58
C ILE A 224 5.23 -11.46 5.95
N GLY A 225 4.47 -10.48 5.49
CA GLY A 225 3.35 -10.68 4.59
C GLY A 225 3.83 -10.63 3.13
N VAL A 226 3.56 -11.69 2.38
CA VAL A 226 3.74 -11.69 0.92
C VAL A 226 2.42 -11.28 0.31
N VAL A 227 2.35 -10.07 -0.23
CA VAL A 227 1.08 -9.52 -0.71
C VAL A 227 0.69 -10.19 -2.03
N GLU A 228 -0.52 -10.78 -2.06
CA GLU A 228 -1.08 -11.45 -3.24
C GLU A 228 -1.71 -10.46 -4.22
N GLY A 229 -2.11 -9.30 -3.71
CA GLY A 229 -2.73 -8.23 -4.47
C GLY A 229 -3.33 -7.16 -3.56
N ILE A 230 -3.70 -6.07 -4.17
CA ILE A 230 -4.35 -4.90 -3.57
C ILE A 230 -5.82 -4.95 -3.98
N VAL A 231 -6.73 -4.87 -3.02
CA VAL A 231 -8.17 -4.98 -3.28
C VAL A 231 -8.68 -3.82 -4.13
N GLY A 232 -9.66 -4.11 -4.96
CA GLY A 232 -10.50 -3.07 -5.55
C GLY A 232 -11.49 -2.55 -4.53
N ILE A 233 -11.88 -1.31 -4.69
CA ILE A 233 -12.83 -0.62 -3.82
C ILE A 233 -13.90 0.00 -4.68
N ILE A 234 -15.17 -0.39 -4.45
CA ILE A 234 -16.30 0.21 -5.14
C ILE A 234 -17.28 0.75 -4.10
N HIS A 235 -17.80 1.93 -4.38
CA HIS A 235 -18.72 2.64 -3.51
C HIS A 235 -20.09 2.84 -4.16
N TRP A 236 -21.13 2.77 -3.35
CA TRP A 236 -22.50 3.16 -3.74
C TRP A 236 -23.10 4.10 -2.70
N GLU A 237 -23.72 5.17 -3.16
CA GLU A 237 -24.68 5.89 -2.33
C GLU A 237 -26.00 5.16 -2.38
N VAL A 238 -26.56 4.87 -1.20
CA VAL A 238 -27.84 4.16 -1.05
C VAL A 238 -28.85 5.11 -0.47
N THR A 239 -29.94 5.36 -1.19
CA THR A 239 -31.07 6.16 -0.70
C THR A 239 -32.26 5.24 -0.43
N VAL A 240 -32.84 5.36 0.76
CA VAL A 240 -34.07 4.71 1.16
C VAL A 240 -35.13 5.78 1.36
N ASP A 241 -36.14 5.81 0.49
CA ASP A 241 -37.28 6.72 0.57
C ASP A 241 -38.52 6.00 1.12
N GLY A 242 -39.05 6.50 2.22
CA GLY A 242 -40.24 6.06 2.89
C GLY A 242 -41.23 7.21 3.03
N PHE A 243 -41.96 7.26 4.13
CA PHE A 243 -42.93 8.32 4.40
C PHE A 243 -42.82 8.82 5.84
N ALA A 244 -42.44 10.11 5.99
CA ALA A 244 -42.37 10.74 7.30
C ALA A 244 -43.74 11.02 7.87
N ASN A 245 -44.01 10.55 9.09
CA ASN A 245 -45.30 10.78 9.75
C ASN A 245 -45.10 10.78 11.28
N HIS A 246 -46.14 11.14 12.00
CA HIS A 246 -46.14 11.22 13.45
C HIS A 246 -45.90 9.84 14.09
N ALA A 247 -44.86 9.70 14.88
CA ALA A 247 -44.41 8.41 15.44
C ALA A 247 -45.42 7.82 16.46
N GLY A 248 -46.17 8.64 17.17
CA GLY A 248 -47.13 8.17 18.20
C GLY A 248 -48.49 7.82 17.65
N THR A 249 -48.96 8.47 16.56
CA THR A 249 -50.34 8.29 16.03
C THR A 249 -50.38 7.38 14.82
N THR A 250 -49.25 7.03 14.20
CA THR A 250 -49.23 6.13 13.04
C THR A 250 -49.05 4.68 13.50
N PRO A 251 -50.07 3.82 13.31
CA PRO A 251 -49.98 2.40 13.65
C PRO A 251 -48.82 1.70 12.96
N MET A 252 -48.20 0.66 13.59
CA MET A 252 -47.03 -0.03 13.09
C MET A 252 -47.24 -0.61 11.67
N ASN A 253 -48.38 -1.14 11.36
CA ASN A 253 -48.72 -1.73 10.05
C ASN A 253 -49.04 -0.71 8.95
N MET A 254 -49.02 0.58 9.25
CA MET A 254 -49.26 1.68 8.28
C MET A 254 -48.01 2.52 8.02
N ARG A 255 -46.84 2.05 8.49
CA ARG A 255 -45.59 2.80 8.39
C ARG A 255 -44.81 2.40 7.14
N HIS A 256 -44.24 3.39 6.48
CA HIS A 256 -43.20 3.25 5.47
C HIS A 256 -41.90 3.83 6.05
N ASP A 257 -41.34 3.13 7.05
CA ASP A 257 -40.22 3.59 7.86
C ASP A 257 -38.88 3.36 7.13
N ALA A 258 -38.32 4.44 6.59
CA ALA A 258 -37.07 4.39 5.86
C ALA A 258 -35.88 3.93 6.74
N LEU A 259 -35.89 4.27 8.04
CA LEU A 259 -34.80 3.89 8.94
C LEU A 259 -34.84 2.41 9.32
N LEU A 260 -36.04 1.88 9.54
CA LEU A 260 -36.23 0.44 9.78
C LEU A 260 -35.84 -0.38 8.54
N ALA A 261 -36.22 0.08 7.34
CA ALA A 261 -35.81 -0.57 6.08
C ALA A 261 -34.30 -0.52 5.90
N SER A 262 -33.65 0.61 6.24
CA SER A 262 -32.18 0.77 6.22
C SER A 262 -31.48 -0.17 7.18
N ALA A 263 -31.98 -0.34 8.40
CA ALA A 263 -31.44 -1.28 9.36
C ALA A 263 -31.47 -2.73 8.84
N LYS A 264 -32.56 -3.15 8.19
CA LYS A 264 -32.67 -4.46 7.53
C LYS A 264 -31.65 -4.59 6.37
N LEU A 265 -31.45 -3.53 5.58
CA LEU A 265 -30.48 -3.49 4.49
C LEU A 265 -29.06 -3.68 5.05
N ILE A 266 -28.68 -3.00 6.12
CA ILE A 266 -27.34 -3.16 6.75
C ILE A 266 -27.12 -4.62 7.15
N VAL A 267 -28.13 -5.27 7.76
CA VAL A 267 -28.04 -6.71 8.08
C VAL A 267 -27.93 -7.56 6.83
N ALA A 268 -28.69 -7.25 5.78
CA ALA A 268 -28.64 -7.98 4.51
C ALA A 268 -27.26 -7.87 3.82
N VAL A 269 -26.61 -6.70 3.86
CA VAL A 269 -25.23 -6.53 3.38
C VAL A 269 -24.30 -7.46 4.13
N ASN A 270 -24.33 -7.44 5.47
CA ASN A 270 -23.47 -8.31 6.30
C ASN A 270 -23.71 -9.79 6.00
N GLU A 271 -24.94 -10.24 5.87
CA GLU A 271 -25.29 -11.63 5.56
C GLU A 271 -24.79 -12.06 4.17
N VAL A 272 -24.93 -11.22 3.14
CA VAL A 272 -24.43 -11.54 1.79
C VAL A 272 -22.91 -11.62 1.80
N ILE A 273 -22.22 -10.64 2.36
CA ILE A 273 -20.76 -10.64 2.41
C ILE A 273 -20.20 -11.89 3.11
N ASN A 274 -20.81 -12.29 4.24
CA ASN A 274 -20.36 -13.47 4.99
C ASN A 274 -20.83 -14.82 4.39
N SER A 275 -21.75 -14.82 3.42
CA SER A 275 -22.20 -16.06 2.75
C SER A 275 -21.23 -16.57 1.69
N TYR A 276 -20.26 -15.77 1.30
CA TYR A 276 -19.23 -16.13 0.32
C TYR A 276 -17.93 -16.51 1.01
N GLU A 277 -17.25 -17.53 0.47
CA GLU A 277 -15.89 -17.86 0.89
C GLU A 277 -14.89 -16.80 0.40
N GLY A 278 -13.84 -16.52 1.19
CA GLY A 278 -12.76 -15.60 0.84
C GLY A 278 -12.53 -14.50 1.87
N LYS A 279 -11.89 -13.43 1.42
CA LYS A 279 -11.44 -12.32 2.27
C LYS A 279 -12.14 -10.98 1.92
N GLN A 280 -13.25 -11.05 1.17
CA GLN A 280 -14.05 -9.87 0.83
C GLN A 280 -14.59 -9.17 2.07
N VAL A 281 -14.71 -7.85 1.98
CA VAL A 281 -15.36 -7.05 3.02
C VAL A 281 -16.42 -6.15 2.40
N GLY A 282 -17.51 -5.87 3.17
CA GLY A 282 -18.55 -4.93 2.78
C GLY A 282 -19.04 -4.17 4.00
N THR A 283 -19.16 -2.85 3.86
CA THR A 283 -19.38 -1.94 4.98
C THR A 283 -20.40 -0.87 4.62
N ILE A 284 -21.32 -0.60 5.53
CA ILE A 284 -22.10 0.64 5.54
C ILE A 284 -21.40 1.59 6.51
N GLY A 285 -20.54 2.48 5.99
CA GLY A 285 -19.72 3.38 6.80
C GLY A 285 -20.35 4.74 7.11
N LYS A 286 -21.45 5.08 6.42
CA LYS A 286 -22.14 6.37 6.56
C LYS A 286 -23.65 6.14 6.59
N ILE A 287 -24.36 6.81 7.50
CA ILE A 287 -25.81 6.84 7.57
C ILE A 287 -26.31 8.21 8.02
N SER A 288 -27.37 8.70 7.39
CA SER A 288 -28.07 9.93 7.75
C SER A 288 -29.57 9.74 7.59
N ALA A 289 -30.34 9.98 8.64
CA ALA A 289 -31.80 9.84 8.66
C ALA A 289 -32.48 11.20 8.74
N GLN A 290 -33.56 11.39 7.99
CA GLN A 290 -34.30 12.63 7.92
C GLN A 290 -35.78 12.40 8.30
N PRO A 291 -36.41 13.30 9.09
CA PRO A 291 -35.87 14.55 9.63
C PRO A 291 -34.99 14.40 10.89
N GLY A 292 -34.79 13.20 11.44
CA GLY A 292 -33.95 12.97 12.62
C GLY A 292 -34.55 13.45 13.96
N ALA A 293 -35.86 13.34 14.11
CA ALA A 293 -36.61 13.73 15.31
C ALA A 293 -37.24 12.53 16.01
N TYR A 294 -37.26 12.50 17.36
CA TYR A 294 -37.76 11.38 18.14
C TYR A 294 -39.24 11.03 17.91
N ASN A 295 -40.06 12.03 17.55
CA ASN A 295 -41.52 11.90 17.37
C ASN A 295 -41.96 11.84 15.91
N VAL A 296 -41.01 11.61 14.97
CA VAL A 296 -41.29 11.50 13.52
C VAL A 296 -40.68 10.21 12.99
N ILE A 297 -41.47 9.43 12.27
CA ILE A 297 -41.01 8.27 11.48
C ILE A 297 -40.13 8.80 10.37
N PRO A 298 -38.85 8.33 10.25
CA PRO A 298 -37.95 8.81 9.19
C PRO A 298 -38.52 8.51 7.80
N GLY A 299 -38.60 9.57 6.97
CA GLY A 299 -39.08 9.45 5.59
C GLY A 299 -37.98 9.25 4.57
N LYS A 300 -36.72 9.54 4.94
CA LYS A 300 -35.55 9.35 4.06
C LYS A 300 -34.34 8.96 4.85
N VAL A 301 -33.55 8.02 4.29
CA VAL A 301 -32.21 7.67 4.79
C VAL A 301 -31.23 7.64 3.62
N ILE A 302 -30.03 8.21 3.84
CA ILE A 302 -28.91 8.15 2.90
C ILE A 302 -27.76 7.41 3.58
N MET A 303 -27.19 6.42 2.88
CA MET A 303 -26.08 5.59 3.37
C MET A 303 -24.96 5.49 2.33
N GLY A 304 -23.76 5.14 2.79
CA GLY A 304 -22.63 4.78 1.92
C GLY A 304 -22.30 3.30 2.07
N LEU A 305 -22.44 2.55 0.99
CA LEU A 305 -22.00 1.16 0.87
C LEU A 305 -20.63 1.10 0.20
N GLU A 306 -19.72 0.33 0.78
CA GLU A 306 -18.42 -0.01 0.22
C GLU A 306 -18.25 -1.53 0.17
N ILE A 307 -17.72 -2.05 -0.94
CA ILE A 307 -17.33 -3.47 -1.07
C ILE A 307 -15.88 -3.52 -1.59
N ARG A 308 -15.07 -4.39 -0.98
CA ARG A 308 -13.65 -4.63 -1.36
C ARG A 308 -13.40 -6.10 -1.58
N ASP A 309 -12.67 -6.43 -2.66
CA ASP A 309 -12.14 -7.78 -2.94
C ASP A 309 -11.00 -7.70 -3.98
N LEU A 310 -10.19 -8.76 -4.10
CA LEU A 310 -9.18 -8.88 -5.16
C LEU A 310 -9.78 -9.17 -6.55
N SER A 311 -11.07 -9.51 -6.63
CA SER A 311 -11.78 -9.77 -7.88
C SER A 311 -12.86 -8.72 -8.13
N TYR A 312 -12.67 -7.93 -9.18
CA TYR A 312 -13.65 -6.94 -9.61
C TYR A 312 -15.03 -7.58 -9.89
N ASP A 313 -15.05 -8.72 -10.57
CA ASP A 313 -16.28 -9.44 -10.89
C ASP A 313 -17.01 -9.95 -9.64
N LYS A 314 -16.25 -10.35 -8.61
CA LYS A 314 -16.81 -10.78 -7.33
C LYS A 314 -17.46 -9.61 -6.59
N ILE A 315 -16.86 -8.42 -6.60
CA ILE A 315 -17.47 -7.21 -6.02
C ILE A 315 -18.83 -6.98 -6.63
N TRP A 316 -18.94 -7.02 -7.96
CA TRP A 316 -20.23 -6.85 -8.66
C TRP A 316 -21.20 -8.00 -8.42
N THR A 317 -20.71 -9.21 -8.21
CA THR A 317 -21.56 -10.37 -7.85
C THR A 317 -22.18 -10.20 -6.48
N LEU A 318 -21.37 -9.82 -5.49
CA LEU A 318 -21.82 -9.50 -4.14
C LEU A 318 -22.85 -8.35 -4.14
N PHE A 319 -22.57 -7.30 -4.91
CA PHE A 319 -23.48 -6.17 -5.04
C PHE A 319 -24.83 -6.61 -5.63
N ARG A 320 -24.87 -7.39 -6.72
CA ARG A 320 -26.11 -7.90 -7.31
C ARG A 320 -26.92 -8.78 -6.35
N ASP A 321 -26.26 -9.56 -5.50
CA ASP A 321 -26.97 -10.38 -4.50
C ASP A 321 -27.49 -9.54 -3.34
N ILE A 322 -26.79 -8.45 -2.98
CA ILE A 322 -27.33 -7.43 -2.07
C ILE A 322 -28.57 -6.79 -2.68
N GLU A 323 -28.54 -6.33 -3.94
CA GLU A 323 -29.70 -5.74 -4.62
C GLU A 323 -30.93 -6.66 -4.61
N LYS A 324 -30.75 -7.96 -4.92
CA LYS A 324 -31.84 -8.95 -4.88
C LYS A 324 -32.47 -9.07 -3.48
N LYS A 325 -31.63 -9.12 -2.43
CA LYS A 325 -32.09 -9.24 -1.05
C LYS A 325 -32.81 -7.97 -0.59
N VAL A 326 -32.32 -6.81 -1.00
CA VAL A 326 -32.87 -5.49 -0.69
C VAL A 326 -34.20 -5.24 -1.40
N ALA A 327 -34.41 -5.78 -2.59
CA ALA A 327 -35.69 -5.68 -3.29
C ALA A 327 -36.87 -6.26 -2.45
N ALA A 328 -36.66 -7.38 -1.75
CA ALA A 328 -37.66 -7.94 -0.85
C ALA A 328 -37.90 -7.06 0.39
N ILE A 329 -36.89 -6.39 0.88
CA ILE A 329 -37.00 -5.41 1.99
C ILE A 329 -37.82 -4.21 1.54
N ALA A 330 -37.56 -3.66 0.36
CA ALA A 330 -38.31 -2.54 -0.21
C ALA A 330 -39.80 -2.86 -0.30
N VAL A 331 -40.16 -4.02 -0.86
CA VAL A 331 -41.57 -4.48 -0.97
C VAL A 331 -42.21 -4.62 0.41
N SER A 332 -41.55 -5.30 1.35
CA SER A 332 -42.12 -5.58 2.68
C SER A 332 -42.23 -4.34 3.58
N SER A 333 -41.43 -3.31 3.35
CA SER A 333 -41.46 -2.05 4.10
C SER A 333 -42.27 -0.94 3.41
N GLY A 334 -42.69 -1.15 2.16
CA GLY A 334 -43.36 -0.12 1.34
C GLY A 334 -42.45 1.08 1.06
N THR A 335 -41.11 0.86 1.00
CA THR A 335 -40.12 1.91 0.73
C THR A 335 -39.53 1.75 -0.67
N THR A 336 -38.95 2.82 -1.19
CA THR A 336 -38.12 2.77 -2.43
C THR A 336 -36.66 2.80 -2.05
N ILE A 337 -35.85 1.87 -2.59
CA ILE A 337 -34.41 1.80 -2.32
C ILE A 337 -33.65 1.93 -3.64
N THR A 338 -32.75 2.89 -3.70
CA THR A 338 -31.95 3.21 -4.89
C THR A 338 -30.45 3.12 -4.56
N PHE A 339 -29.66 2.60 -5.51
CA PHE A 339 -28.20 2.58 -5.44
C PHE A 339 -27.63 3.44 -6.56
N VAL A 340 -26.71 4.33 -6.23
CA VAL A 340 -25.97 5.14 -7.18
C VAL A 340 -24.49 4.79 -7.07
N HIS A 341 -23.97 4.14 -8.09
CA HIS A 341 -22.52 3.83 -8.18
C HIS A 341 -21.71 5.12 -8.22
N GLN A 342 -20.66 5.20 -7.42
CA GLN A 342 -19.77 6.35 -7.36
C GLN A 342 -18.61 6.17 -8.34
N ALA A 343 -18.25 7.23 -9.06
CA ALA A 343 -17.24 7.19 -10.12
C ALA A 343 -15.78 7.00 -9.61
N ASN A 344 -15.55 7.15 -8.31
CA ASN A 344 -14.24 7.03 -7.68
C ASN A 344 -13.92 5.58 -7.28
N GLU A 345 -14.13 4.63 -8.18
CA GLU A 345 -13.75 3.23 -7.95
C GLU A 345 -12.24 3.04 -8.08
N SER A 346 -11.68 2.14 -7.28
CA SER A 346 -10.33 1.62 -7.43
C SER A 346 -10.39 0.16 -7.88
N ARG A 347 -9.68 -0.17 -8.96
CA ARG A 347 -9.66 -1.55 -9.48
C ARG A 347 -8.64 -2.41 -8.74
N PRO A 348 -8.93 -3.71 -8.51
CA PRO A 348 -7.95 -4.60 -7.89
C PRO A 348 -6.69 -4.70 -8.74
N ALA A 349 -5.53 -4.82 -8.08
CA ALA A 349 -4.26 -5.11 -8.73
C ALA A 349 -3.63 -6.36 -8.09
N LEU A 350 -3.46 -7.42 -8.87
CA LEU A 350 -2.73 -8.60 -8.42
C LEU A 350 -1.22 -8.34 -8.53
N THR A 351 -0.48 -8.81 -7.55
CA THR A 351 0.98 -8.80 -7.63
C THR A 351 1.48 -9.96 -8.49
N GLU A 352 2.67 -9.80 -9.07
CA GLU A 352 3.23 -10.80 -9.99
C GLU A 352 3.67 -12.06 -9.22
N LYS A 353 3.22 -13.24 -9.67
CA LYS A 353 3.42 -14.51 -8.97
C LYS A 353 4.90 -14.86 -8.78
N THR A 354 5.71 -14.64 -9.80
CA THR A 354 7.16 -14.88 -9.74
C THR A 354 7.85 -13.96 -8.71
N ILE A 355 7.37 -12.72 -8.57
CA ILE A 355 7.86 -11.79 -7.56
C ILE A 355 7.43 -12.21 -6.15
N GLN A 356 6.17 -12.66 -5.97
CA GLN A 356 5.71 -13.24 -4.70
C GLN A 356 6.60 -14.40 -4.25
N GLU A 357 6.91 -15.32 -5.17
CA GLU A 357 7.78 -16.48 -4.91
C GLU A 357 9.21 -16.04 -4.55
N THR A 358 9.72 -15.01 -5.22
CA THR A 358 11.05 -14.45 -4.94
C THR A 358 11.10 -13.76 -3.57
N ILE A 359 10.04 -13.02 -3.17
CA ILE A 359 9.89 -12.43 -1.84
C ILE A 359 9.86 -13.54 -0.77
N ALA A 360 9.00 -14.56 -0.95
CA ALA A 360 8.89 -15.68 -0.02
C ALA A 360 10.22 -16.44 0.13
N ALA A 361 10.92 -16.71 -0.99
CA ALA A 361 12.23 -17.34 -0.98
C ALA A 361 13.32 -16.46 -0.34
N SER A 362 13.20 -15.13 -0.43
CA SER A 362 14.11 -14.19 0.24
C SER A 362 13.89 -14.18 1.74
N ALA A 363 12.64 -14.12 2.20
CA ALA A 363 12.30 -14.21 3.61
C ALA A 363 12.72 -15.54 4.23
N LYS A 364 12.46 -16.65 3.54
CA LYS A 364 12.89 -18.00 3.98
C LYS A 364 14.42 -18.11 4.13
N ALA A 365 15.17 -17.54 3.19
CA ALA A 365 16.64 -17.55 3.26
C ALA A 365 17.19 -16.74 4.46
N LEU A 366 16.42 -15.77 4.95
CA LEU A 366 16.70 -15.00 6.17
C LEU A 366 16.19 -15.67 7.45
N GLY A 367 15.52 -16.84 7.34
CA GLY A 367 14.92 -17.56 8.48
C GLY A 367 13.62 -16.92 8.98
N LEU A 368 12.95 -16.08 8.18
CA LEU A 368 11.74 -15.38 8.55
C LEU A 368 10.49 -16.18 8.18
N THR A 369 9.45 -16.07 9.00
CA THR A 369 8.13 -16.62 8.74
C THR A 369 7.39 -15.77 7.70
N THR A 370 6.60 -16.41 6.84
CA THR A 370 5.83 -15.72 5.79
C THR A 370 4.38 -16.16 5.76
N LYS A 371 3.50 -15.26 5.32
CA LYS A 371 2.09 -15.55 5.04
C LYS A 371 1.66 -14.83 3.76
N PRO A 372 0.96 -15.52 2.82
CA PRO A 372 0.23 -14.85 1.74
C PRO A 372 -0.92 -14.02 2.32
N ILE A 373 -0.99 -12.74 1.93
CA ILE A 373 -1.97 -11.80 2.46
C ILE A 373 -2.41 -10.84 1.35
N GLN A 374 -3.65 -10.36 1.39
CA GLN A 374 -4.09 -9.27 0.53
C GLN A 374 -3.91 -7.92 1.23
N SER A 375 -3.66 -6.86 0.47
CA SER A 375 -3.83 -5.50 1.00
C SER A 375 -5.29 -5.10 0.98
N GLY A 376 -5.81 -4.70 2.13
CA GLY A 376 -7.14 -4.09 2.26
C GLY A 376 -7.16 -2.60 1.97
N ALA A 377 -5.99 -1.94 1.90
CA ALA A 377 -5.80 -0.53 1.56
C ALA A 377 -5.32 -0.36 0.11
N GLY A 378 -5.50 0.83 -0.47
CA GLY A 378 -4.88 1.20 -1.74
C GLY A 378 -3.39 1.51 -1.54
N HIS A 379 -2.58 1.41 -2.59
CA HIS A 379 -1.15 1.69 -2.58
C HIS A 379 -0.69 2.16 -3.95
N ASP A 380 0.48 2.80 -4.01
CA ASP A 380 1.10 3.19 -5.29
C ASP A 380 1.34 1.99 -6.21
N SER A 381 1.67 0.82 -5.65
CA SER A 381 1.79 -0.45 -6.38
C SER A 381 0.54 -0.80 -7.17
N GLN A 382 -0.65 -0.34 -6.77
CA GLN A 382 -1.91 -0.61 -7.49
C GLN A 382 -1.93 0.05 -8.86
N GLU A 383 -1.46 1.28 -8.94
CA GLU A 383 -1.35 2.03 -10.20
C GLU A 383 -0.15 1.53 -11.02
N ILE A 384 0.99 1.29 -10.37
CA ILE A 384 2.20 0.81 -11.06
C ILE A 384 1.99 -0.60 -11.66
N ALA A 385 1.10 -1.43 -11.12
CA ALA A 385 0.74 -2.73 -11.68
C ALA A 385 0.21 -2.65 -13.14
N LEU A 386 -0.26 -1.49 -13.57
CA LEU A 386 -0.72 -1.28 -14.94
C LEU A 386 0.43 -1.17 -15.95
N VAL A 387 1.62 -0.77 -15.49
CA VAL A 387 2.79 -0.51 -16.34
C VAL A 387 3.99 -1.42 -16.07
N ALA A 388 4.03 -2.10 -14.91
CA ALA A 388 5.10 -3.01 -14.53
C ALA A 388 4.60 -4.19 -13.70
N PRO A 389 5.30 -5.33 -13.68
CA PRO A 389 5.12 -6.37 -12.67
C PRO A 389 5.42 -5.80 -11.28
N VAL A 390 4.52 -6.01 -10.31
CA VAL A 390 4.67 -5.48 -8.95
C VAL A 390 4.75 -6.58 -7.90
N GLY A 391 5.44 -6.29 -6.79
CA GLY A 391 5.44 -7.10 -5.58
C GLY A 391 5.42 -6.22 -4.35
N MET A 392 4.71 -6.65 -3.29
CA MET A 392 4.67 -5.93 -2.03
C MET A 392 5.05 -6.83 -0.86
N ILE A 393 5.73 -6.23 0.10
CA ILE A 393 6.21 -6.86 1.33
C ILE A 393 5.56 -6.16 2.50
N PHE A 394 4.77 -6.88 3.29
CA PHE A 394 4.19 -6.34 4.52
C PHE A 394 4.99 -6.75 5.74
N ILE A 395 5.04 -5.83 6.71
CA ILE A 395 5.55 -6.07 8.07
C ILE A 395 4.43 -5.82 9.09
N PRO A 396 4.51 -6.40 10.29
CA PRO A 396 3.49 -6.24 11.32
C PRO A 396 3.24 -4.79 11.72
N SER A 397 1.94 -4.44 11.86
CA SER A 397 1.46 -3.21 12.50
C SER A 397 0.96 -3.55 13.90
N ILE A 398 1.48 -2.90 14.93
CA ILE A 398 1.12 -3.20 16.33
C ILE A 398 -0.33 -2.77 16.61
N GLY A 399 -1.13 -3.71 17.09
CA GLY A 399 -2.56 -3.54 17.28
C GLY A 399 -3.36 -3.36 15.99
N GLY A 400 -2.74 -3.53 14.82
CA GLY A 400 -3.36 -3.26 13.52
C GLY A 400 -3.73 -1.79 13.32
N ILE A 401 -3.08 -0.87 14.03
CA ILE A 401 -3.39 0.56 14.01
C ILE A 401 -2.64 1.21 12.86
N SER A 402 -3.37 1.93 11.99
CA SER A 402 -2.84 2.84 10.98
C SER A 402 -3.70 4.10 10.87
N HIS A 403 -3.26 5.13 10.13
CA HIS A 403 -3.90 6.43 10.01
C HIS A 403 -4.19 7.09 11.38
N SER A 404 -3.24 6.97 12.31
CA SER A 404 -3.39 7.38 13.71
C SER A 404 -2.04 7.73 14.32
N PRO A 405 -1.97 8.68 15.25
CA PRO A 405 -0.76 8.96 16.03
C PRO A 405 -0.25 7.77 16.86
N LYS A 406 -1.08 6.73 17.03
CA LYS A 406 -0.73 5.49 17.76
C LYS A 406 -0.15 4.40 16.85
N GLU A 407 -0.04 4.66 15.55
CA GLU A 407 0.56 3.75 14.58
C GLU A 407 1.99 3.42 14.98
N PHE A 408 2.33 2.13 14.96
CA PHE A 408 3.65 1.67 15.35
C PHE A 408 4.01 0.34 14.70
N SER A 409 5.25 0.25 14.20
CA SER A 409 5.91 -1.00 13.81
C SER A 409 7.26 -1.09 14.49
N LYS A 410 7.65 -2.29 14.93
CA LYS A 410 8.91 -2.49 15.66
C LYS A 410 10.10 -2.34 14.72
N ALA A 411 11.18 -1.71 15.18
CA ALA A 411 12.40 -1.51 14.40
C ALA A 411 12.97 -2.84 13.82
N GLY A 412 12.86 -3.95 14.57
CA GLY A 412 13.23 -5.28 14.10
C GLY A 412 12.39 -5.78 12.93
N ASP A 413 11.08 -5.52 12.94
CA ASP A 413 10.18 -5.94 11.86
C ASP A 413 10.43 -5.10 10.60
N ILE A 414 10.69 -3.79 10.77
CA ILE A 414 11.08 -2.90 9.67
C ILE A 414 12.40 -3.37 9.04
N ALA A 415 13.40 -3.70 9.86
CA ALA A 415 14.66 -4.22 9.36
C ALA A 415 14.50 -5.57 8.66
N ASN A 416 13.60 -6.45 9.14
CA ASN A 416 13.27 -7.70 8.46
C ASN A 416 12.68 -7.44 7.07
N GLY A 417 11.70 -6.55 6.96
CA GLY A 417 11.10 -6.15 5.68
C GLY A 417 12.12 -5.58 4.70
N ALA A 418 12.97 -4.65 5.17
CA ALA A 418 14.03 -4.03 4.36
C ALA A 418 15.11 -5.06 3.93
N ASN A 419 15.43 -6.05 4.77
CA ASN A 419 16.31 -7.15 4.39
C ASN A 419 15.67 -8.04 3.31
N VAL A 420 14.37 -8.33 3.42
CA VAL A 420 13.64 -9.08 2.39
C VAL A 420 13.61 -8.31 1.07
N LEU A 421 13.37 -6.98 1.11
CA LEU A 421 13.43 -6.11 -0.07
C LEU A 421 14.83 -6.18 -0.73
N LEU A 422 15.90 -6.00 0.04
CA LEU A 422 17.29 -6.09 -0.43
C LEU A 422 17.57 -7.44 -1.12
N GLN A 423 17.23 -8.55 -0.46
CA GLN A 423 17.49 -9.89 -1.02
C GLN A 423 16.62 -10.18 -2.26
N THR A 424 15.41 -9.65 -2.31
CA THR A 424 14.53 -9.76 -3.46
C THR A 424 15.11 -9.01 -4.67
N ILE A 425 15.55 -7.77 -4.47
CA ILE A 425 16.22 -6.97 -5.52
C ILE A 425 17.45 -7.71 -6.06
N LEU A 426 18.30 -8.25 -5.18
CA LEU A 426 19.50 -8.96 -5.59
C LEU A 426 19.23 -10.28 -6.35
N LYS A 427 18.08 -10.91 -6.12
CA LYS A 427 17.66 -12.08 -6.89
C LYS A 427 17.12 -11.68 -8.26
N LEU A 428 16.21 -10.70 -8.29
CA LEU A 428 15.65 -10.16 -9.54
C LEU A 428 16.73 -9.57 -10.46
N ASP A 429 17.81 -9.04 -9.89
CA ASP A 429 18.95 -8.51 -10.64
C ASP A 429 19.70 -9.58 -11.45
N LYS A 430 19.60 -10.85 -11.05
CA LYS A 430 20.29 -11.99 -11.71
C LYS A 430 19.42 -12.70 -12.75
N GLU A 431 18.13 -12.42 -12.79
CA GLU A 431 17.18 -12.95 -13.77
C GLU A 431 17.14 -12.08 -15.03
#